data_28faf51d8b90170724f9da13aa8ae267
#
_entry.id   28faf51d8b90170724f9da13aa8ae267
#
_cell.length_a   1.000
_cell.length_b   1.000
_cell.length_c   1.000
_cell.angle_alpha   90.00
_cell.angle_beta   90.00
_cell.angle_gamma   90.00
#
_symmetry.space_group_name_H-M   'P 1'
#
loop_
_entity.id
_entity.type
_entity.pdbx_description
1 polymer ?
#
loop_
_entity_poly.entity_id
_entity_poly.type
_entity_poly.pdbx_seq_one_letter_code
_entity_poly.pdbx_strand_id
1 'polypeptide(L)'
;MLNALKPIDMAILYDWYENPGTNEEAPEERGLHPRPLLNGKVTMRQLYNRVHARSSLTVGDVMNAIDCLAQICGEELRDGHEVHIEGLGYFAPTLEATQKVTRSCLLYTSDAADE
;
A
#
# COMPACT_ATOMS: atom_id res chain seq x y z
N MET A 1 23.07 14.84 10.22
CA MET A 1 23.32 15.35 8.88
C MET A 1 23.16 14.26 7.86
N LEU A 2 22.40 14.55 6.84
CA LEU A 2 22.09 13.54 5.84
C LEU A 2 23.28 13.14 4.99
N ASN A 3 24.27 14.02 4.88
CA ASN A 3 25.48 13.69 4.14
C ASN A 3 26.34 12.62 4.80
N ALA A 4 26.00 12.23 6.02
CA ALA A 4 26.65 11.11 6.68
C ALA A 4 26.21 9.76 6.11
N LEU A 5 25.12 9.74 5.37
CA LEU A 5 24.60 8.53 4.78
C LEU A 5 25.49 8.07 3.64
N LYS A 6 25.91 6.83 3.72
CA LYS A 6 26.73 6.23 2.68
C LYS A 6 25.86 5.56 1.64
N PRO A 7 26.29 5.54 0.36
CA PRO A 7 25.51 4.86 -0.68
C PRO A 7 25.25 3.39 -0.41
N ILE A 8 26.12 2.75 0.34
CA ILE A 8 25.97 1.33 0.69
C ILE A 8 25.07 1.10 1.91
N ASP A 9 24.65 2.20 2.53
CA ASP A 9 23.79 2.12 3.70
C ASP A 9 22.39 1.78 3.24
N MET A 10 21.96 0.56 3.49
CA MET A 10 20.69 0.05 3.03
C MET A 10 19.63 0.08 4.15
N ALA A 11 19.96 0.73 5.25
CA ALA A 11 19.04 0.80 6.37
C ALA A 11 17.95 1.84 6.12
N ILE A 12 16.77 1.54 6.64
CA ILE A 12 15.69 2.50 6.63
C ILE A 12 15.95 3.53 7.72
N LEU A 13 15.95 4.79 7.34
CA LEU A 13 15.99 5.87 8.31
C LEU A 13 14.61 6.03 8.92
N TYR A 14 14.58 6.35 10.19
CA TYR A 14 13.30 6.52 10.85
C TYR A 14 13.36 7.71 11.82
N ASP A 15 12.19 8.21 12.14
CA ASP A 15 12.01 9.27 13.10
C ASP A 15 10.88 8.88 14.04
N TRP A 16 10.81 9.54 15.15
CA TRP A 16 9.75 9.31 16.12
C TRP A 16 8.70 10.39 16.01
N TYR A 17 7.45 10.01 16.06
CA TYR A 17 6.38 10.98 16.11
C TYR A 17 5.46 10.68 17.28
N GLU A 18 4.87 11.72 17.79
CA GLU A 18 3.93 11.62 18.90
C GLU A 18 2.55 11.26 18.35
N ASN A 19 1.95 10.26 18.94
CA ASN A 19 0.58 9.93 18.61
C ASN A 19 -0.32 11.08 19.07
N PRO A 20 -1.17 11.65 18.19
CA PRO A 20 -2.08 12.72 18.61
C PRO A 20 -2.97 12.32 19.79
N GLY A 21 -3.24 11.03 19.94
CA GLY A 21 -3.96 10.52 21.08
C GLY A 21 -5.36 11.06 21.23
N THR A 22 -5.97 10.74 22.34
CA THR A 22 -7.22 11.34 22.73
C THR A 22 -6.91 12.55 23.60
N ASN A 23 -7.84 13.49 23.66
CA ASN A 23 -7.67 14.68 24.49
C ASN A 23 -7.55 14.38 25.99
N GLU A 24 -7.79 13.13 26.34
CA GLU A 24 -7.77 12.69 27.73
C GLU A 24 -6.38 12.33 28.23
N GLU A 25 -5.43 12.12 27.32
CA GLU A 25 -4.07 11.77 27.71
C GLU A 25 -3.19 12.99 27.87
N ALA A 26 -2.43 13.02 28.95
CA ALA A 26 -1.44 14.06 29.15
C ALA A 26 -0.33 13.92 28.08
N PRO A 27 0.24 15.05 27.61
CA PRO A 27 1.28 14.99 26.58
C PRO A 27 2.45 14.06 26.90
N GLU A 28 2.86 14.01 28.15
CA GLU A 28 3.98 13.17 28.57
C GLU A 28 3.61 11.68 28.63
N GLU A 29 2.33 11.35 28.57
CA GLU A 29 1.85 9.97 28.57
C GLU A 29 1.64 9.42 27.17
N ARG A 30 1.73 10.28 26.16
CA ARG A 30 1.52 9.87 24.78
C ARG A 30 2.70 9.04 24.29
N GLY A 31 2.37 7.92 23.68
CA GLY A 31 3.39 7.05 23.12
C GLY A 31 4.06 7.65 21.90
N LEU A 32 5.35 7.36 21.76
CA LEU A 32 6.09 7.70 20.57
C LEU A 32 6.12 6.50 19.64
N HIS A 33 5.89 6.74 18.37
CA HIS A 33 5.88 5.69 17.37
C HIS A 33 6.95 5.98 16.32
N PRO A 34 7.70 4.96 15.90
CA PRO A 34 8.65 5.16 14.82
C PRO A 34 7.92 5.25 13.48
N ARG A 35 8.43 6.06 12.60
CA ARG A 35 7.96 6.12 11.22
C ARG A 35 9.16 6.20 10.29
N PRO A 36 9.10 5.56 9.13
CA PRO A 36 10.21 5.65 8.20
C PRO A 36 10.31 7.04 7.60
N LEU A 37 11.53 7.48 7.40
CA LEU A 37 11.81 8.66 6.61
C LEU A 37 12.03 8.20 5.18
N LEU A 38 11.19 8.70 4.28
CA LEU A 38 11.28 8.31 2.88
C LEU A 38 12.47 9.00 2.24
N ASN A 39 13.25 8.23 1.51
CA ASN A 39 14.43 8.72 0.80
C ASN A 39 14.16 8.70 -0.70
N GLY A 40 13.17 9.49 -1.10
CA GLY A 40 12.80 9.60 -2.49
C GLY A 40 11.77 8.57 -2.93
N LYS A 41 11.46 8.60 -4.20
CA LYS A 41 10.45 7.73 -4.79
C LYS A 41 11.03 7.14 -6.08
N VAL A 42 10.88 5.82 -6.22
CA VAL A 42 11.28 5.14 -7.44
C VAL A 42 10.12 5.18 -8.42
N THR A 43 10.37 5.67 -9.62
CA THR A 43 9.33 5.76 -10.65
C THR A 43 9.18 4.44 -11.38
N MET A 44 8.06 4.27 -12.07
CA MET A 44 7.85 3.08 -12.91
C MET A 44 8.92 2.95 -13.98
N ARG A 45 9.34 4.06 -14.57
CA ARG A 45 10.37 4.04 -15.58
C ARG A 45 11.69 3.47 -15.05
N GLN A 46 12.05 3.87 -13.84
CA GLN A 46 13.24 3.33 -13.19
C GLN A 46 13.09 1.83 -12.94
N LEU A 47 11.91 1.38 -12.53
CA LEU A 47 11.66 -0.04 -12.33
C LEU A 47 11.75 -0.82 -13.63
N TYR A 48 11.16 -0.33 -14.70
CA TYR A 48 11.25 -0.98 -16.01
C TYR A 48 12.70 -1.16 -16.43
N ASN A 49 13.49 -0.09 -16.29
CA ASN A 49 14.90 -0.13 -16.68
C ASN A 49 15.70 -1.12 -15.82
N ARG A 50 15.38 -1.20 -14.55
CA ARG A 50 16.07 -2.14 -13.65
C ARG A 50 15.71 -3.59 -13.96
N VAL A 51 14.45 -3.86 -14.28
CA VAL A 51 14.05 -5.20 -14.69
C VAL A 51 14.72 -5.57 -16.01
N HIS A 52 14.74 -4.64 -16.95
CA HIS A 52 15.44 -4.85 -18.22
C HIS A 52 16.91 -5.21 -18.01
N ALA A 53 17.58 -4.50 -17.10
CA ALA A 53 19.00 -4.72 -16.84
C ALA A 53 19.28 -6.10 -16.22
N ARG A 54 18.31 -6.69 -15.55
CA ARG A 54 18.48 -7.97 -14.86
C ARG A 54 17.83 -9.15 -15.60
N SER A 55 17.26 -8.91 -16.77
CA SER A 55 16.55 -9.94 -17.50
C SER A 55 16.88 -9.85 -18.99
N SER A 56 16.42 -10.80 -19.75
CA SER A 56 16.53 -10.79 -21.20
C SER A 56 15.39 -10.03 -21.87
N LEU A 57 14.45 -9.48 -21.08
CA LEU A 57 13.29 -8.79 -21.61
C LEU A 57 13.66 -7.37 -22.06
N THR A 58 13.02 -6.91 -23.12
CA THR A 58 13.13 -5.50 -23.51
C THR A 58 12.29 -4.66 -22.56
N VAL A 59 12.54 -3.34 -22.54
CA VAL A 59 11.74 -2.42 -21.72
C VAL A 59 10.26 -2.51 -22.14
N GLY A 60 9.99 -2.64 -23.44
CA GLY A 60 8.63 -2.79 -23.92
C GLY A 60 7.95 -4.07 -23.43
N ASP A 61 8.69 -5.17 -23.39
CA ASP A 61 8.17 -6.43 -22.85
C ASP A 61 7.83 -6.30 -21.37
N VAL A 62 8.69 -5.63 -20.60
CA VAL A 62 8.46 -5.40 -19.18
C VAL A 62 7.22 -4.55 -18.96
N MET A 63 7.09 -3.46 -19.70
CA MET A 63 5.94 -2.58 -19.61
C MET A 63 4.65 -3.34 -19.90
N ASN A 64 4.66 -4.13 -20.95
CA ASN A 64 3.51 -4.92 -21.35
C ASN A 64 3.11 -5.92 -20.28
N ALA A 65 4.08 -6.63 -19.73
CA ALA A 65 3.83 -7.64 -18.71
C ALA A 65 3.26 -6.99 -17.44
N ILE A 66 3.81 -5.87 -17.03
CA ILE A 66 3.33 -5.18 -15.81
C ILE A 66 1.93 -4.62 -16.03
N ASP A 67 1.66 -4.03 -17.19
CA ASP A 67 0.33 -3.53 -17.53
C ASP A 67 -0.72 -4.64 -17.51
N CYS A 68 -0.40 -5.77 -18.11
CA CYS A 68 -1.30 -6.91 -18.09
C CYS A 68 -1.54 -7.42 -16.68
N LEU A 69 -0.48 -7.51 -15.88
CA LEU A 69 -0.60 -7.96 -14.51
C LEU A 69 -1.48 -7.02 -13.70
N ALA A 70 -1.28 -5.72 -13.86
CA ALA A 70 -2.08 -4.73 -13.14
C ALA A 70 -3.56 -4.83 -13.51
N GLN A 71 -3.87 -5.02 -14.80
CA GLN A 71 -5.24 -5.15 -15.26
C GLN A 71 -5.90 -6.42 -14.70
N ILE A 72 -5.17 -7.53 -14.74
CA ILE A 72 -5.69 -8.80 -14.21
C ILE A 72 -5.93 -8.69 -12.71
N CYS A 73 -4.99 -8.11 -11.98
CA CYS A 73 -5.16 -7.89 -10.55
C CYS A 73 -6.41 -7.05 -10.26
N GLY A 74 -6.60 -5.99 -11.03
CA GLY A 74 -7.77 -5.14 -10.88
C GLY A 74 -9.07 -5.88 -11.12
N GLU A 75 -9.12 -6.73 -12.13
CA GLU A 75 -10.29 -7.54 -12.43
C GLU A 75 -10.59 -8.53 -11.30
N GLU A 76 -9.57 -9.21 -10.80
CA GLU A 76 -9.76 -10.18 -9.72
C GLU A 76 -10.19 -9.51 -8.41
N LEU A 77 -9.60 -8.38 -8.09
CA LEU A 77 -10.00 -7.62 -6.90
C LEU A 77 -11.43 -7.12 -7.00
N ARG A 78 -11.85 -6.71 -8.20
CA ARG A 78 -13.21 -6.26 -8.43
C ARG A 78 -14.21 -7.39 -8.23
N ASP A 79 -13.81 -8.61 -8.54
CA ASP A 79 -14.64 -9.80 -8.33
C ASP A 79 -14.60 -10.30 -6.87
N GLY A 80 -13.88 -9.59 -6.00
CA GLY A 80 -13.83 -9.93 -4.59
C GLY A 80 -12.75 -10.91 -4.21
N HIS A 81 -11.84 -11.22 -5.12
CA HIS A 81 -10.76 -12.15 -4.84
C HIS A 81 -9.56 -11.45 -4.22
N GLU A 82 -8.88 -12.17 -3.35
CA GLU A 82 -7.58 -11.74 -2.87
C GLU A 82 -6.54 -12.21 -3.88
N VAL A 83 -5.57 -11.35 -4.20
CA VAL A 83 -4.51 -11.68 -5.14
C VAL A 83 -3.19 -11.77 -4.40
N HIS A 84 -2.56 -12.92 -4.45
CA HIS A 84 -1.24 -13.12 -3.86
C HIS A 84 -0.20 -13.13 -4.98
N ILE A 85 0.68 -12.16 -4.97
CA ILE A 85 1.82 -12.11 -5.89
C ILE A 85 3.05 -12.51 -5.12
N GLU A 86 3.54 -13.71 -5.40
CA GLU A 86 4.69 -14.25 -4.68
C GLU A 86 5.89 -13.33 -4.84
N GLY A 87 6.51 -13.01 -3.73
CA GLY A 87 7.63 -12.09 -3.71
C GLY A 87 7.25 -10.64 -3.53
N LEU A 88 6.00 -10.26 -3.75
CA LEU A 88 5.53 -8.89 -3.57
C LEU A 88 4.58 -8.75 -2.38
N GLY A 89 3.59 -9.61 -2.30
CA GLY A 89 2.63 -9.53 -1.21
C GLY A 89 1.22 -9.86 -1.61
N TYR A 90 0.28 -9.45 -0.76
CA TYR A 90 -1.13 -9.70 -0.96
C TYR A 90 -1.85 -8.40 -1.27
N PHE A 91 -2.81 -8.49 -2.19
CA PHE A 91 -3.71 -7.39 -2.50
C PHE A 91 -5.12 -7.87 -2.23
N ALA A 92 -5.88 -7.12 -1.47
CA ALA A 92 -7.24 -7.51 -1.12
C ALA A 92 -8.14 -6.29 -1.22
N PRO A 93 -9.40 -6.47 -1.67
CA PRO A 93 -10.35 -5.37 -1.69
C PRO A 93 -10.75 -4.99 -0.27
N THR A 94 -10.99 -3.72 -0.06
CA THR A 94 -11.52 -3.22 1.20
C THR A 94 -12.77 -2.40 0.92
N LEU A 95 -13.62 -2.34 1.91
CA LEU A 95 -14.84 -1.56 1.83
C LEU A 95 -14.80 -0.48 2.89
N GLU A 96 -15.29 0.68 2.52
CA GLU A 96 -15.38 1.80 3.44
C GLU A 96 -16.78 2.39 3.34
N ALA A 97 -17.41 2.61 4.49
CA ALA A 97 -18.71 3.25 4.51
C ALA A 97 -18.54 4.75 4.30
N THR A 98 -19.29 5.30 3.35
CA THR A 98 -19.25 6.73 3.07
C THR A 98 -20.01 7.55 4.08
N GLN A 99 -20.86 6.89 4.87
CA GLN A 99 -21.62 7.50 5.93
C GLN A 99 -21.86 6.48 7.03
N LYS A 100 -22.27 6.97 8.20
CA LYS A 100 -22.55 6.09 9.32
C LYS A 100 -23.70 5.16 8.97
N VAL A 101 -23.48 3.86 9.17
CA VAL A 101 -24.48 2.83 8.89
C VAL A 101 -24.89 2.19 10.21
N THR A 102 -26.20 2.12 10.44
CA THR A 102 -26.76 1.49 11.63
C THR A 102 -27.30 0.11 11.27
N ARG A 103 -27.60 -0.70 12.30
CA ARG A 103 -28.22 -2.00 12.08
C ARG A 103 -29.55 -1.90 11.37
N SER A 104 -30.31 -0.84 11.64
CA SER A 104 -31.59 -0.62 10.96
C SER A 104 -31.40 -0.52 9.46
N CYS A 105 -30.40 0.21 9.02
CA CYS A 105 -30.08 0.35 7.59
C CYS A 105 -29.69 -1.00 7.01
N LEU A 106 -28.90 -1.78 7.74
CA LEU A 106 -28.44 -3.08 7.27
C LEU A 106 -29.59 -4.07 7.10
N LEU A 107 -30.60 -4.01 7.97
CA LEU A 107 -31.75 -4.89 7.86
C LEU A 107 -32.50 -4.68 6.55
N TYR A 108 -32.70 -3.42 6.16
CA TYR A 108 -33.34 -3.11 4.88
C TYR A 108 -32.49 -3.57 3.71
N THR A 109 -31.20 -3.35 3.80
CA THR A 109 -30.27 -3.76 2.74
C THR A 109 -30.22 -5.27 2.58
N SER A 110 -30.24 -6.00 3.70
CA SER A 110 -30.22 -7.46 3.68
C SER A 110 -31.46 -8.01 3.01
N ASP A 111 -32.63 -7.45 3.29
CA ASP A 111 -33.89 -7.89 2.67
C ASP A 111 -33.82 -7.70 1.14
N ALA A 112 -33.23 -6.61 0.68
CA ALA A 112 -33.07 -6.36 -0.74
C ALA A 112 -32.05 -7.32 -1.37
N ALA A 113 -31.01 -7.67 -0.65
CA ALA A 113 -29.95 -8.54 -1.17
C ALA A 113 -30.38 -10.00 -1.25
N ASP A 114 -31.33 -10.42 -0.44
CA ASP A 114 -31.81 -11.81 -0.41
C ASP A 114 -32.64 -12.18 -1.62
N GLU A 115 -33.04 -11.24 -2.39
CA GLU A 115 -33.72 -11.48 -3.65
C GLU A 115 -32.74 -11.80 -4.77
#